data_a1087b78276683ff7a6ca90b1b50cb07
#
_entry.id   a1087b78276683ff7a6ca90b1b50cb07
#
_cell.length_a   1.000
_cell.length_b   1.000
_cell.length_c   1.000
_cell.angle_alpha   90.00
_cell.angle_beta   90.00
_cell.angle_gamma   90.00
#
_symmetry.space_group_name_H-M   'P 1'
#
loop_
_entity.id
_entity.type
_entity.pdbx_description
1 polymer ?
#
loop_
_entity_poly.entity_id
_entity_poly.type
_entity_poly.pdbx_seq_one_letter_code
_entity_poly.pdbx_strand_id
1 'polypeptide(L)'
;MAKKKNKAAESEKNYYKLNTDAVERLANADKAKANKEADKEINKYSSSKLSRIPVWVKAVAIKFWFAGAACFFFYWGLAAYIGNWLDQMFVFGLGLGIMTDLLTKNVLKFISGSDKEYYPYIMFTSGKYWTFIANIAYAFLLLVCTIGVYSIIKIGVEPILFGIIYTAIDMMFIKIRDKIVSLIRKK
;
A
#
# COMPACT_ATOMS: atom_id res chain seq x y z
N MET A 1 41.11 -49.29 20.26
CA MET A 1 40.89 -47.80 20.21
C MET A 1 39.82 -47.34 19.21
N ALA A 2 39.45 -48.09 18.18
CA ALA A 2 38.44 -47.70 17.18
C ALA A 2 36.96 -47.59 17.69
N LYS A 3 36.56 -48.44 18.62
CA LYS A 3 35.16 -48.39 19.19
C LYS A 3 34.85 -47.15 20.01
N LYS A 4 35.84 -46.47 20.62
CA LYS A 4 35.61 -45.23 21.37
C LYS A 4 35.41 -43.99 20.47
N LYS A 5 36.08 -43.97 19.28
CA LYS A 5 35.94 -42.88 18.30
C LYS A 5 34.57 -42.88 17.64
N ASN A 6 34.00 -44.05 17.34
CA ASN A 6 32.67 -44.14 16.73
C ASN A 6 31.55 -43.66 17.68
N LYS A 7 31.68 -43.94 18.98
CA LYS A 7 30.69 -43.52 19.98
C LYS A 7 30.68 -41.98 20.22
N ALA A 8 31.86 -41.34 20.12
CA ALA A 8 31.97 -39.90 20.22
C ALA A 8 31.36 -39.18 18.98
N ALA A 9 31.67 -39.70 17.78
CA ALA A 9 31.11 -39.17 16.53
C ALA A 9 29.57 -39.36 16.40
N GLU A 10 29.06 -40.46 16.98
CA GLU A 10 27.63 -40.73 17.02
C GLU A 10 26.91 -39.86 18.06
N SER A 11 27.55 -39.54 19.18
CA SER A 11 27.05 -38.60 20.18
C SER A 11 27.05 -37.16 19.67
N GLU A 12 28.07 -36.74 18.92
CA GLU A 12 28.08 -35.42 18.26
C GLU A 12 26.99 -35.30 17.20
N LYS A 13 26.81 -36.32 16.34
CA LYS A 13 25.71 -36.31 15.37
C LYS A 13 24.34 -36.24 15.99
N ASN A 14 24.13 -36.89 17.12
CA ASN A 14 22.87 -36.83 17.87
C ASN A 14 22.69 -35.49 18.55
N TYR A 15 23.75 -34.83 19.03
CA TYR A 15 23.70 -33.49 19.61
C TYR A 15 23.28 -32.44 18.59
N TYR A 16 23.86 -32.45 17.38
CA TYR A 16 23.47 -31.54 16.30
C TYR A 16 22.02 -31.79 15.83
N LYS A 17 21.60 -33.06 15.77
CA LYS A 17 20.23 -33.41 15.40
C LYS A 17 19.18 -32.91 16.43
N LEU A 18 19.49 -33.08 17.69
CA LEU A 18 18.66 -32.57 18.79
C LEU A 18 18.55 -31.02 18.79
N ASN A 19 19.64 -30.35 18.40
CA ASN A 19 19.66 -28.89 18.37
C ASN A 19 18.90 -28.35 17.13
N THR A 20 18.96 -29.00 15.99
CA THR A 20 18.14 -28.63 14.81
C THR A 20 16.67 -28.88 15.05
N ASP A 21 16.28 -29.99 15.67
CA ASP A 21 14.90 -30.29 16.02
C ASP A 21 14.33 -29.26 17.05
N ALA A 22 15.16 -28.81 17.99
CA ALA A 22 14.76 -27.76 18.95
C ALA A 22 14.57 -26.41 18.26
N VAL A 23 15.46 -26.04 17.33
CA VAL A 23 15.34 -24.80 16.55
C VAL A 23 14.12 -24.85 15.63
N GLU A 24 13.83 -25.97 14.97
CA GLU A 24 12.64 -26.14 14.15
C GLU A 24 11.35 -26.06 14.98
N ARG A 25 11.32 -26.64 16.18
CA ARG A 25 10.16 -26.54 17.09
C ARG A 25 9.91 -25.09 17.55
N LEU A 26 10.97 -24.35 17.86
CA LEU A 26 10.87 -22.93 18.23
C LEU A 26 10.38 -22.08 17.03
N ALA A 27 10.96 -22.28 15.85
CA ALA A 27 10.53 -21.57 14.65
C ALA A 27 9.07 -21.87 14.26
N ASN A 28 8.61 -23.09 14.44
CA ASN A 28 7.23 -23.47 14.19
C ASN A 28 6.28 -22.93 15.28
N ALA A 29 6.72 -22.83 16.55
CA ALA A 29 5.97 -22.23 17.62
C ALA A 29 5.80 -20.72 17.41
N ASP A 30 6.83 -20.03 16.94
CA ASP A 30 6.76 -18.60 16.63
C ASP A 30 5.85 -18.31 15.42
N LYS A 31 5.92 -19.14 14.37
CA LYS A 31 4.98 -19.08 13.25
C LYS A 31 3.54 -19.34 13.67
N ALA A 32 3.31 -20.31 14.57
CA ALA A 32 1.98 -20.60 15.09
C ALA A 32 1.41 -19.46 15.96
N LYS A 33 2.26 -18.75 16.73
CA LYS A 33 1.87 -17.56 17.49
C LYS A 33 1.52 -16.41 16.55
N ALA A 34 2.39 -16.13 15.55
CA ALA A 34 2.15 -15.07 14.58
C ALA A 34 0.86 -15.31 13.78
N ASN A 35 0.58 -16.56 13.38
CA ASN A 35 -0.68 -16.90 12.71
C ASN A 35 -1.90 -16.72 13.63
N LYS A 36 -1.81 -17.10 14.91
CA LYS A 36 -2.91 -16.89 15.87
C LYS A 36 -3.18 -15.41 16.15
N GLU A 37 -2.16 -14.56 16.15
CA GLU A 37 -2.32 -13.11 16.29
C GLU A 37 -2.96 -12.51 15.02
N ALA A 38 -2.50 -12.92 13.85
CA ALA A 38 -3.10 -12.53 12.57
C ALA A 38 -4.57 -12.96 12.47
N ASP A 39 -4.91 -14.20 12.88
CA ASP A 39 -6.28 -14.70 12.89
C ASP A 39 -7.16 -13.92 13.90
N LYS A 40 -6.63 -13.50 15.04
CA LYS A 40 -7.36 -12.65 15.99
C LYS A 40 -7.65 -11.26 15.42
N GLU A 41 -6.69 -10.66 14.71
CA GLU A 41 -6.91 -9.37 14.05
C GLU A 41 -7.92 -9.48 12.91
N ILE A 42 -7.84 -10.53 12.09
CA ILE A 42 -8.81 -10.82 11.03
C ILE A 42 -10.21 -11.03 11.61
N ASN A 43 -10.34 -11.81 12.68
CA ASN A 43 -11.62 -12.04 13.33
C ASN A 43 -12.20 -10.76 13.95
N LYS A 44 -11.37 -9.92 14.54
CA LYS A 44 -11.79 -8.61 15.07
C LYS A 44 -12.29 -7.69 13.96
N TYR A 45 -11.62 -7.71 12.80
CA TYR A 45 -12.04 -6.95 11.62
C TYR A 45 -13.33 -7.52 11.02
N SER A 46 -13.43 -8.84 10.85
CA SER A 46 -14.61 -9.48 10.25
C SER A 46 -15.90 -9.27 11.05
N SER A 47 -15.77 -9.07 12.36
CA SER A 47 -16.92 -8.75 13.25
C SER A 47 -17.35 -7.29 13.16
N SER A 48 -16.57 -6.41 12.54
CA SER A 48 -16.88 -4.98 12.43
C SER A 48 -17.89 -4.70 11.31
N LYS A 49 -18.71 -3.62 11.48
CA LYS A 49 -19.63 -3.16 10.43
C LYS A 49 -18.89 -2.78 9.13
N LEU A 50 -17.62 -2.39 9.24
CA LEU A 50 -16.74 -2.03 8.13
C LEU A 50 -16.40 -3.24 7.22
N SER A 51 -16.44 -4.47 7.73
CA SER A 51 -16.19 -5.66 6.91
C SER A 51 -17.25 -5.87 5.83
N ARG A 52 -18.49 -5.41 6.06
CA ARG A 52 -19.60 -5.52 5.12
C ARG A 52 -19.46 -4.61 3.89
N ILE A 53 -18.63 -3.58 3.97
CA ILE A 53 -18.41 -2.64 2.86
C ILE A 53 -17.40 -3.25 1.89
N PRO A 54 -17.68 -3.30 0.58
CA PRO A 54 -16.73 -3.79 -0.42
C PRO A 54 -15.40 -3.04 -0.37
N VAL A 55 -14.29 -3.74 -0.58
CA VAL A 55 -12.94 -3.17 -0.49
C VAL A 55 -12.74 -2.00 -1.46
N TRP A 56 -13.30 -2.10 -2.67
CA TRP A 56 -13.19 -1.03 -3.65
C TRP A 56 -13.84 0.28 -3.18
N VAL A 57 -14.97 0.20 -2.46
CA VAL A 57 -15.64 1.41 -1.90
C VAL A 57 -14.76 2.05 -0.84
N LYS A 58 -14.16 1.24 0.04
CA LYS A 58 -13.21 1.72 1.05
C LYS A 58 -12.01 2.39 0.41
N ALA A 59 -11.43 1.77 -0.62
CA ALA A 59 -10.29 2.31 -1.34
C ALA A 59 -10.61 3.66 -2.00
N VAL A 60 -11.76 3.77 -2.66
CA VAL A 60 -12.24 5.02 -3.28
C VAL A 60 -12.46 6.10 -2.22
N ALA A 61 -13.14 5.79 -1.12
CA ALA A 61 -13.41 6.74 -0.05
C ALA A 61 -12.13 7.27 0.60
N ILE A 62 -11.14 6.41 0.82
CA ILE A 62 -9.86 6.80 1.41
C ILE A 62 -9.02 7.63 0.45
N LYS A 63 -8.98 7.29 -0.83
CA LYS A 63 -8.29 8.07 -1.85
C LYS A 63 -8.89 9.46 -1.99
N PHE A 64 -10.22 9.54 -2.04
CA PHE A 64 -10.94 10.81 -2.04
C PHE A 64 -10.59 11.67 -0.83
N TRP A 65 -10.64 11.09 0.36
CA TRP A 65 -10.30 11.78 1.59
C TRP A 65 -8.86 12.30 1.59
N PHE A 66 -7.89 11.47 1.22
CA PHE A 66 -6.49 11.89 1.20
C PHE A 66 -6.21 12.96 0.13
N ALA A 67 -6.79 12.84 -1.05
CA ALA A 67 -6.61 13.84 -2.09
C ALA A 67 -7.23 15.18 -1.67
N GLY A 68 -8.43 15.18 -1.11
CA GLY A 68 -9.09 16.38 -0.61
C GLY A 68 -8.35 17.02 0.57
N ALA A 69 -7.91 16.22 1.53
CA ALA A 69 -7.12 16.69 2.67
C ALA A 69 -5.78 17.28 2.23
N ALA A 70 -5.06 16.61 1.32
CA ALA A 70 -3.80 17.13 0.77
C ALA A 70 -4.00 18.46 0.05
N CYS A 71 -5.07 18.58 -0.75
CA CYS A 71 -5.44 19.82 -1.41
C CYS A 71 -5.73 20.94 -0.40
N PHE A 72 -6.52 20.65 0.63
CA PHE A 72 -6.85 21.62 1.67
C PHE A 72 -5.61 22.11 2.40
N PHE A 73 -4.77 21.22 2.92
CA PHE A 73 -3.56 21.58 3.65
C PHE A 73 -2.57 22.32 2.77
N PHE A 74 -2.45 21.95 1.50
CA PHE A 74 -1.57 22.63 0.57
C PHE A 74 -2.02 24.07 0.31
N TYR A 75 -3.27 24.30 -0.07
CA TYR A 75 -3.76 25.63 -0.40
C TYR A 75 -3.94 26.53 0.82
N TRP A 76 -4.31 26.00 1.96
CA TRP A 76 -4.51 26.78 3.17
C TRP A 76 -3.25 26.96 4.01
N GLY A 77 -2.32 26.02 3.95
CA GLY A 77 -1.16 26.02 4.83
C GLY A 77 0.17 26.33 4.18
N LEU A 78 0.41 25.82 2.98
CA LEU A 78 1.75 25.81 2.38
C LEU A 78 1.89 26.73 1.16
N ALA A 79 0.86 26.88 0.34
CA ALA A 79 0.98 27.61 -0.92
C ALA A 79 1.41 29.08 -0.73
N ALA A 80 1.01 29.70 0.37
CA ALA A 80 1.38 31.09 0.70
C ALA A 80 2.88 31.26 1.01
N TYR A 81 3.56 30.19 1.45
CA TYR A 81 4.97 30.20 1.81
C TYR A 81 5.90 29.80 0.66
N ILE A 82 5.37 29.19 -0.40
CA ILE A 82 6.13 28.71 -1.55
C ILE A 82 5.88 29.66 -2.71
N GLY A 83 6.84 30.55 -3.00
CA GLY A 83 6.63 31.65 -3.95
C GLY A 83 6.55 31.24 -5.43
N ASN A 84 7.14 30.10 -5.83
CA ASN A 84 7.21 29.67 -7.23
C ASN A 84 6.16 28.58 -7.51
N TRP A 85 5.41 28.72 -8.63
CA TRP A 85 4.39 27.76 -9.04
C TRP A 85 4.95 26.34 -9.25
N LEU A 86 6.13 26.21 -9.82
CA LEU A 86 6.78 24.91 -10.06
C LEU A 86 7.11 24.21 -8.73
N ASP A 87 7.62 24.95 -7.75
CA ASP A 87 7.92 24.44 -6.42
C ASP A 87 6.64 24.05 -5.69
N GLN A 88 5.58 24.83 -5.84
CA GLN A 88 4.25 24.49 -5.30
C GLN A 88 3.74 23.17 -5.84
N MET A 89 3.83 22.94 -7.14
CA MET A 89 3.43 21.70 -7.79
C MET A 89 4.29 20.52 -7.32
N PHE A 90 5.59 20.74 -7.17
CA PHE A 90 6.51 19.72 -6.69
C PHE A 90 6.17 19.28 -5.26
N VAL A 91 6.03 20.23 -4.35
CA VAL A 91 5.69 19.95 -2.93
C VAL A 91 4.33 19.29 -2.81
N PHE A 92 3.33 19.75 -3.56
CA PHE A 92 2.01 19.15 -3.57
C PHE A 92 2.03 17.71 -4.12
N GLY A 93 2.71 17.49 -5.25
CA GLY A 93 2.86 16.17 -5.85
C GLY A 93 3.64 15.21 -4.95
N LEU A 94 4.68 15.68 -4.26
CA LEU A 94 5.41 14.90 -3.28
C LEU A 94 4.51 14.49 -2.10
N GLY A 95 3.72 15.42 -1.56
CA GLY A 95 2.76 15.15 -0.49
C GLY A 95 1.71 14.10 -0.89
N LEU A 96 1.14 14.22 -2.09
CA LEU A 96 0.21 13.23 -2.65
C LEU A 96 0.88 11.87 -2.87
N GLY A 97 2.14 11.85 -3.33
CA GLY A 97 2.91 10.62 -3.52
C GLY A 97 3.17 9.89 -2.21
N ILE A 98 3.57 10.61 -1.16
CA ILE A 98 3.75 10.06 0.18
C ILE A 98 2.42 9.51 0.73
N MET A 99 1.33 10.26 0.61
CA MET A 99 0.00 9.80 1.04
C MET A 99 -0.45 8.55 0.28
N THR A 100 -0.20 8.48 -1.03
CA THR A 100 -0.48 7.30 -1.85
C THR A 100 0.33 6.09 -1.39
N ASP A 101 1.61 6.27 -1.06
CA ASP A 101 2.47 5.20 -0.55
C ASP A 101 2.01 4.71 0.84
N LEU A 102 1.65 5.62 1.74
CA LEU A 102 1.09 5.28 3.05
C LEU A 102 -0.25 4.54 2.93
N LEU A 103 -1.12 4.98 2.02
CA LEU A 103 -2.38 4.32 1.71
C LEU A 103 -2.13 2.88 1.24
N THR A 104 -1.17 2.69 0.33
CA THR A 104 -0.80 1.39 -0.22
C THR A 104 -0.27 0.44 0.86
N LYS A 105 0.61 0.91 1.73
CA LYS A 105 1.32 0.06 2.69
C LYS A 105 0.52 -0.25 3.95
N ASN A 106 -0.19 0.72 4.49
CA ASN A 106 -0.69 0.64 5.85
C ASN A 106 -2.21 0.71 5.96
N VAL A 107 -2.84 1.69 5.30
CA VAL A 107 -4.25 1.99 5.56
C VAL A 107 -5.18 0.96 4.93
N LEU A 108 -4.98 0.62 3.66
CA LEU A 108 -5.83 -0.37 3.00
C LEU A 108 -5.62 -1.78 3.55
N LYS A 109 -4.37 -2.14 3.90
CA LYS A 109 -4.09 -3.40 4.59
C LYS A 109 -4.83 -3.49 5.91
N PHE A 110 -4.76 -2.44 6.72
CA PHE A 110 -5.46 -2.36 8.00
C PHE A 110 -6.99 -2.45 7.85
N ILE A 111 -7.56 -1.80 6.82
CA ILE A 111 -9.01 -1.73 6.62
C ILE A 111 -9.56 -2.97 5.91
N SER A 112 -8.81 -3.55 4.97
CA SER A 112 -9.25 -4.71 4.21
C SER A 112 -9.04 -6.04 4.93
N GLY A 113 -8.12 -6.09 5.89
CA GLY A 113 -7.74 -7.32 6.61
C GLY A 113 -7.04 -8.37 5.74
N SER A 114 -6.83 -8.11 4.45
CA SER A 114 -6.19 -9.02 3.50
C SER A 114 -5.32 -8.28 2.49
N ASP A 115 -4.09 -8.73 2.33
CA ASP A 115 -3.14 -8.15 1.37
C ASP A 115 -3.56 -8.36 -0.10
N LYS A 116 -4.39 -9.36 -0.39
CA LYS A 116 -4.78 -9.72 -1.75
C LYS A 116 -5.93 -8.88 -2.31
N GLU A 117 -6.82 -8.39 -1.47
CA GLU A 117 -8.05 -7.75 -1.90
C GLU A 117 -7.88 -6.32 -2.41
N TYR A 118 -6.83 -5.60 -2.02
CA TYR A 118 -6.61 -4.23 -2.45
C TYR A 118 -5.73 -4.07 -3.71
N TYR A 119 -5.05 -5.13 -4.16
CA TYR A 119 -4.20 -5.10 -5.36
C TYR A 119 -4.87 -4.52 -6.62
N PRO A 120 -6.13 -4.86 -6.94
CA PRO A 120 -6.81 -4.30 -8.10
C PRO A 120 -6.99 -2.78 -8.04
N TYR A 121 -6.98 -2.19 -6.84
CA TYR A 121 -7.28 -0.78 -6.61
C TYR A 121 -6.04 0.08 -6.38
N ILE A 122 -4.85 -0.50 -6.47
CA ILE A 122 -3.57 0.16 -6.29
C ILE A 122 -2.76 0.03 -7.56
N MET A 123 -2.18 1.14 -8.02
CA MET A 123 -1.46 1.13 -9.29
C MET A 123 -0.15 0.37 -9.20
N PHE A 124 0.63 0.58 -8.13
CA PHE A 124 1.95 -0.02 -7.95
C PHE A 124 2.09 -0.64 -6.57
N THR A 125 2.53 -1.91 -6.52
CA THR A 125 2.69 -2.70 -5.28
C THR A 125 4.00 -3.49 -5.19
N SER A 126 4.90 -3.34 -6.16
CA SER A 126 6.17 -4.08 -6.21
C SER A 126 7.28 -3.38 -5.43
N GLY A 127 8.03 -4.11 -4.58
CA GLY A 127 9.29 -3.70 -3.92
C GLY A 127 9.26 -2.35 -3.17
N LYS A 128 9.88 -2.25 -2.01
CA LYS A 128 9.75 -1.08 -1.13
C LYS A 128 10.18 0.25 -1.77
N TYR A 129 11.34 0.26 -2.41
CA TYR A 129 11.94 1.49 -2.95
C TYR A 129 11.28 1.91 -4.27
N TRP A 130 11.14 0.98 -5.20
CA TRP A 130 10.52 1.25 -6.49
C TRP A 130 9.05 1.60 -6.38
N THR A 131 8.33 1.00 -5.42
CA THR A 131 6.94 1.36 -5.14
C THR A 131 6.82 2.81 -4.69
N PHE A 132 7.72 3.28 -3.83
CA PHE A 132 7.72 4.66 -3.37
C PHE A 132 7.93 5.65 -4.53
N ILE A 133 8.96 5.44 -5.35
CA ILE A 133 9.23 6.29 -6.52
C ILE A 133 8.08 6.26 -7.52
N ALA A 134 7.56 5.06 -7.82
CA ALA A 134 6.46 4.90 -8.75
C ALA A 134 5.17 5.58 -8.25
N ASN A 135 4.89 5.53 -6.96
CA ASN A 135 3.73 6.21 -6.37
C ASN A 135 3.86 7.73 -6.42
N ILE A 136 5.07 8.27 -6.20
CA ILE A 136 5.33 9.71 -6.38
C ILE A 136 5.11 10.12 -7.83
N ALA A 137 5.73 9.42 -8.79
CA ALA A 137 5.59 9.72 -10.22
C ALA A 137 4.13 9.62 -10.68
N TYR A 138 3.41 8.61 -10.20
CA TYR A 138 2.00 8.42 -10.49
C TYR A 138 1.13 9.53 -9.89
N ALA A 139 1.41 9.96 -8.66
CA ALA A 139 0.69 11.07 -8.03
C ALA A 139 0.90 12.39 -8.80
N PHE A 140 2.11 12.64 -9.32
CA PHE A 140 2.36 13.78 -10.21
C PHE A 140 1.56 13.70 -11.50
N LEU A 141 1.50 12.54 -12.13
CA LEU A 141 0.68 12.35 -13.34
C LEU A 141 -0.80 12.65 -13.06
N LEU A 142 -1.35 12.13 -11.98
CA LEU A 142 -2.72 12.40 -11.57
C LEU A 142 -2.96 13.87 -11.24
N LEU A 143 -2.00 14.52 -10.57
CA LEU A 143 -2.06 15.94 -10.25
C LEU A 143 -2.11 16.79 -11.52
N VAL A 144 -1.22 16.55 -12.48
CA VAL A 144 -1.20 17.25 -13.77
C VAL A 144 -2.52 17.04 -14.53
N CYS A 145 -3.04 15.82 -14.59
CA CYS A 145 -4.33 15.53 -15.21
C CYS A 145 -5.48 16.26 -14.50
N THR A 146 -5.49 16.29 -13.17
CA THR A 146 -6.51 16.97 -12.38
C THR A 146 -6.48 18.47 -12.63
N ILE A 147 -5.31 19.09 -12.63
CA ILE A 147 -5.16 20.53 -12.94
C ILE A 147 -5.55 20.82 -14.38
N GLY A 148 -5.24 19.94 -15.33
CA GLY A 148 -5.70 20.05 -16.70
C GLY A 148 -7.23 20.10 -16.80
N VAL A 149 -7.94 19.25 -16.04
CA VAL A 149 -9.40 19.29 -15.99
C VAL A 149 -9.90 20.63 -15.41
N TYR A 150 -9.29 21.14 -14.33
CA TYR A 150 -9.63 22.47 -13.78
C TYR A 150 -9.45 23.60 -14.79
N SER A 151 -8.37 23.55 -15.58
CA SER A 151 -8.09 24.55 -16.62
C SER A 151 -9.19 24.58 -17.70
N ILE A 152 -9.79 23.43 -18.01
CA ILE A 152 -10.88 23.32 -18.97
C ILE A 152 -12.20 23.83 -18.37
N ILE A 153 -12.51 23.44 -17.14
CA ILE A 153 -13.79 23.76 -16.49
C ILE A 153 -13.81 25.23 -16.00
N LYS A 154 -12.65 25.86 -15.84
CA LYS A 154 -12.47 27.25 -15.34
C LYS A 154 -13.09 27.51 -13.96
N ILE A 155 -13.12 26.49 -13.11
CA ILE A 155 -13.60 26.58 -11.73
C ILE A 155 -12.37 26.72 -10.81
N GLY A 156 -12.51 27.49 -9.72
CA GLY A 156 -11.47 27.59 -8.70
C GLY A 156 -11.18 26.25 -8.02
N VAL A 157 -9.95 26.06 -7.57
CA VAL A 157 -9.54 24.80 -6.91
C VAL A 157 -10.19 24.72 -5.53
N GLU A 158 -11.01 23.70 -5.35
CA GLU A 158 -11.71 23.41 -4.11
C GLU A 158 -11.40 21.98 -3.66
N PRO A 159 -11.11 21.74 -2.35
CA PRO A 159 -10.66 20.43 -1.86
C PRO A 159 -11.61 19.26 -2.15
N ILE A 160 -12.91 19.47 -2.02
CA ILE A 160 -13.91 18.42 -2.27
C ILE A 160 -13.93 18.06 -3.75
N LEU A 161 -14.03 19.06 -4.61
CA LEU A 161 -14.04 18.86 -6.05
C LEU A 161 -12.71 18.28 -6.56
N PHE A 162 -11.59 18.74 -5.99
CA PHE A 162 -10.27 18.15 -6.26
C PHE A 162 -10.24 16.66 -5.92
N GLY A 163 -10.72 16.28 -4.74
CA GLY A 163 -10.79 14.88 -4.32
C GLY A 163 -11.64 14.03 -5.27
N ILE A 164 -12.78 14.54 -5.73
CA ILE A 164 -13.67 13.85 -6.67
C ILE A 164 -12.95 13.64 -8.02
N ILE A 165 -12.42 14.69 -8.61
CA ILE A 165 -11.76 14.64 -9.93
C ILE A 165 -10.51 13.75 -9.87
N TYR A 166 -9.66 13.94 -8.86
CA TYR A 166 -8.45 13.14 -8.66
C TYR A 166 -8.78 11.65 -8.54
N THR A 167 -9.77 11.29 -7.73
CA THR A 167 -10.19 9.90 -7.54
C THR A 167 -10.82 9.31 -8.81
N ALA A 168 -11.61 10.09 -9.55
CA ALA A 168 -12.20 9.65 -10.81
C ALA A 168 -11.13 9.34 -11.87
N ILE A 169 -10.12 10.21 -11.99
CA ILE A 169 -8.99 10.00 -12.90
C ILE A 169 -8.18 8.77 -12.48
N ASP A 170 -7.91 8.61 -11.19
CA ASP A 170 -7.20 7.45 -10.65
C ASP A 170 -7.93 6.13 -10.98
N MET A 171 -9.23 6.07 -10.77
CA MET A 171 -10.04 4.91 -11.12
C MET A 171 -10.05 4.61 -12.61
N MET A 172 -10.04 5.64 -13.44
CA MET A 172 -9.92 5.49 -14.90
C MET A 172 -8.57 4.88 -15.30
N PHE A 173 -7.47 5.37 -14.74
CA PHE A 173 -6.12 4.82 -15.00
C PHE A 173 -5.99 3.37 -14.54
N ILE A 174 -6.55 3.01 -13.38
CA ILE A 174 -6.55 1.62 -12.89
C ILE A 174 -7.29 0.71 -13.88
N LYS A 175 -8.46 1.11 -14.38
CA LYS A 175 -9.22 0.34 -15.38
C LYS A 175 -8.44 0.18 -16.70
N ILE A 176 -7.77 1.23 -17.16
CA ILE A 176 -6.92 1.19 -18.34
C ILE A 176 -5.78 0.19 -18.15
N ARG A 177 -5.08 0.26 -17.01
CA ARG A 177 -4.03 -0.70 -16.64
C ARG A 177 -4.55 -2.13 -16.68
N ASP A 178 -5.68 -2.40 -16.04
CA ASP A 178 -6.25 -3.75 -15.96
C ASP A 178 -6.63 -4.28 -17.34
N LYS A 179 -7.15 -3.41 -18.22
CA LYS A 179 -7.43 -3.76 -19.62
C LYS A 179 -6.15 -4.10 -20.39
N ILE A 180 -5.09 -3.30 -20.25
CA ILE A 180 -3.79 -3.56 -20.90
C ILE A 180 -3.20 -4.88 -20.41
N VAL A 181 -3.17 -5.11 -19.10
CA VAL A 181 -2.66 -6.35 -18.50
C VAL A 181 -3.45 -7.56 -19.00
N SER A 182 -4.78 -7.45 -19.10
CA SER A 182 -5.62 -8.53 -19.62
C SER A 182 -5.35 -8.86 -21.08
N LEU A 183 -5.03 -7.86 -21.90
CA LEU A 183 -4.67 -8.04 -23.32
C LEU A 183 -3.29 -8.72 -23.49
N ILE A 184 -2.32 -8.33 -22.63
CA ILE A 184 -0.97 -8.93 -22.65
C ILE A 184 -1.02 -10.40 -22.22
N ARG A 185 -1.86 -10.73 -21.22
CA ARG A 185 -1.97 -12.11 -20.72
C ARG A 185 -2.73 -13.06 -21.67
N LYS A 186 -3.48 -12.51 -22.63
CA LYS A 186 -4.18 -13.30 -23.65
C LYS A 186 -3.34 -13.67 -24.86
N LYS A 187 -2.15 -13.09 -25.00
CA LYS A 187 -1.12 -13.50 -25.96
C LYS A 187 -0.16 -14.51 -25.34
#